data_ea34049313ba65a299db595327d88e68
#
_entry.id   ea34049313ba65a299db595327d88e68
#
_cell.length_a   1.000
_cell.length_b   1.000
_cell.length_c   1.000
_cell.angle_alpha   90.00
_cell.angle_beta   90.00
_cell.angle_gamma   90.00
#
_symmetry.space_group_name_H-M   'P 1'
#
loop_
_entity.id
_entity.type
_entity.pdbx_description
1 polymer ?
#
loop_
_entity_poly.entity_id
_entity_poly.type
_entity_poly.pdbx_seq_one_letter_code
_entity_poly.pdbx_strand_id
1 'polypeptide(L)'
;MKRFFSVILISAALLGASFTSNAQFLNHMSLGIGGGIDGASVQIGLPVGSLLQIRAGASYMPQVGFPYTVNNVHFYDDVYGDVDLKASMAFKSVNAMLDFFPGRKTRFHLTAGVYYSPAFFGNGAWANVVGTSEAIDPSDYGTSGIMIGNVMVTTDEQGRLKGYAATKQLLPYVGIGSGRAVSNYRAVSFLFDLGACYLGDEGFGAYTEGINVRNGQRETVRVTSTDVENRDRGLIDLAASIPVMPIMKFSLFFRLF
;
A
#
# COMPACT_ATOMS: atom_id res chain seq x y z
N MET A 1 21.93 -1.08 -1.53
CA MET A 1 21.01 -1.90 -0.72
C MET A 1 21.68 -2.52 0.51
N LYS A 2 22.82 -3.23 0.43
CA LYS A 2 23.51 -3.82 1.60
C LYS A 2 23.84 -2.81 2.72
N ARG A 3 24.24 -1.58 2.40
CA ARG A 3 24.57 -0.53 3.38
C ARG A 3 23.35 0.02 4.14
N PHE A 4 22.16 0.04 3.52
CA PHE A 4 20.93 0.49 4.16
C PHE A 4 20.41 -0.54 5.19
N PHE A 5 20.51 -1.83 4.86
CA PHE A 5 20.18 -2.93 5.79
C PHE A 5 21.10 -2.95 7.01
N SER A 6 22.41 -2.69 6.79
CA SER A 6 23.37 -2.59 7.90
C SER A 6 23.08 -1.42 8.84
N VAL A 7 22.66 -0.27 8.31
CA VAL A 7 22.29 0.90 9.13
C VAL A 7 21.04 0.62 9.97
N ILE A 8 20.02 -0.03 9.40
CA ILE A 8 18.81 -0.41 10.14
C ILE A 8 19.12 -1.45 11.22
N LEU A 9 19.98 -2.45 10.90
CA LEU A 9 20.38 -3.47 11.86
C LEU A 9 21.24 -2.88 13.00
N ILE A 10 22.13 -1.96 12.68
CA ILE A 10 22.97 -1.25 13.66
C ILE A 10 22.12 -0.32 14.52
N SER A 11 21.13 0.38 13.93
CA SER A 11 20.19 1.22 14.69
C SER A 11 19.31 0.41 15.62
N ALA A 12 18.83 -0.75 15.18
CA ALA A 12 18.07 -1.69 16.01
C ALA A 12 18.95 -2.30 17.14
N ALA A 13 20.22 -2.62 16.85
CA ALA A 13 21.17 -3.12 17.83
C ALA A 13 21.59 -2.04 18.84
N LEU A 14 21.77 -0.79 18.41
CA LEU A 14 22.07 0.35 19.29
C LEU A 14 20.88 0.72 20.18
N LEU A 15 19.65 0.64 19.67
CA LEU A 15 18.44 0.76 20.48
C LEU A 15 18.36 -0.39 21.50
N GLY A 16 18.65 -1.62 21.10
CA GLY A 16 18.70 -2.77 22.00
C GLY A 16 19.80 -2.67 23.08
N ALA A 17 20.97 -2.16 22.75
CA ALA A 17 22.08 -2.00 23.69
C ALA A 17 21.86 -0.90 24.75
N SER A 18 21.05 0.12 24.44
CA SER A 18 20.72 1.18 25.39
C SER A 18 19.70 0.75 26.47
N PHE A 19 19.08 -0.40 26.33
CA PHE A 19 18.05 -0.92 27.24
C PHE A 19 18.57 -1.90 28.31
N THR A 20 19.87 -2.14 28.40
CA THR A 20 20.44 -3.11 29.34
C THR A 20 20.34 -2.71 30.82
N SER A 21 19.89 -1.49 31.16
CA SER A 21 19.79 -1.05 32.55
C SER A 21 18.41 -1.25 33.22
N ASN A 22 17.38 -1.68 32.48
CA ASN A 22 16.06 -1.96 33.04
C ASN A 22 15.49 -3.26 32.47
N ALA A 23 15.78 -4.37 33.11
CA ALA A 23 15.21 -5.70 32.81
C ALA A 23 13.66 -5.75 32.82
N GLN A 24 13.00 -4.71 33.31
CA GLN A 24 11.54 -4.54 33.27
C GLN A 24 10.98 -4.27 31.87
N PHE A 25 11.80 -3.83 30.91
CA PHE A 25 11.32 -3.48 29.56
C PHE A 25 10.90 -4.69 28.73
N LEU A 26 11.58 -5.82 28.90
CA LEU A 26 11.28 -7.07 28.18
C LEU A 26 10.28 -7.97 28.91
N ASN A 27 9.95 -7.69 30.15
CA ASN A 27 9.04 -8.51 30.96
C ASN A 27 7.57 -8.48 30.49
N HIS A 28 7.23 -7.66 29.51
CA HIS A 28 5.86 -7.49 29.02
C HIS A 28 5.84 -7.33 27.51
N MET A 29 6.33 -8.30 26.77
CA MET A 29 6.19 -8.35 25.33
C MET A 29 4.91 -9.09 24.94
N SER A 30 4.25 -8.67 23.88
CA SER A 30 3.11 -9.36 23.31
C SER A 30 3.29 -9.62 21.83
N LEU A 31 2.74 -10.72 21.37
CA LEU A 31 2.60 -11.08 19.97
C LEU A 31 1.14 -10.91 19.57
N GLY A 32 0.90 -10.19 18.49
CA GLY A 32 -0.44 -9.92 17.96
C GLY A 32 -0.64 -10.54 16.60
N ILE A 33 -1.85 -11.01 16.38
CA ILE A 33 -2.38 -11.35 15.05
C ILE A 33 -3.60 -10.48 14.80
N GLY A 34 -3.79 -10.05 13.57
CA GLY A 34 -4.90 -9.16 13.25
C GLY A 34 -5.31 -9.21 11.79
N GLY A 35 -6.35 -8.46 11.49
CA GLY A 35 -6.85 -8.27 10.15
C GLY A 35 -7.52 -6.92 10.00
N GLY A 36 -7.51 -6.40 8.79
CA GLY A 36 -8.06 -5.09 8.49
C GLY A 36 -8.07 -4.80 7.00
N ILE A 37 -8.24 -3.53 6.66
CA ILE A 37 -8.21 -3.07 5.27
C ILE A 37 -6.83 -3.34 4.63
N ASP A 38 -5.77 -3.34 5.44
CA ASP A 38 -4.41 -3.68 5.01
C ASP A 38 -4.12 -5.20 4.99
N GLY A 39 -5.17 -6.03 5.15
CA GLY A 39 -5.08 -7.49 5.11
C GLY A 39 -4.80 -8.14 6.47
N ALA A 40 -4.29 -9.36 6.44
CA ALA A 40 -3.84 -10.08 7.63
C ALA A 40 -2.53 -9.48 8.16
N SER A 41 -2.36 -9.44 9.47
CA SER A 41 -1.16 -8.84 10.09
C SER A 41 -0.64 -9.64 11.27
N VAL A 42 0.67 -9.55 11.46
CA VAL A 42 1.38 -10.03 12.64
C VAL A 42 2.13 -8.84 13.24
N GLN A 43 2.03 -8.66 14.56
CA GLN A 43 2.60 -7.53 15.26
C GLN A 43 3.28 -7.96 16.56
N ILE A 44 4.30 -7.22 16.96
CA ILE A 44 4.91 -7.30 18.29
C ILE A 44 4.58 -6.00 19.01
N GLY A 45 4.16 -6.08 20.27
CA GLY A 45 3.89 -4.95 21.14
C GLY A 45 4.86 -4.90 22.33
N LEU A 46 5.36 -3.71 22.61
CA LEU A 46 6.28 -3.42 23.72
C LEU A 46 5.78 -2.19 24.49
N PRO A 47 5.64 -2.25 25.84
CA PRO A 47 5.30 -1.08 26.63
C PRO A 47 6.53 -0.19 26.82
N VAL A 48 6.35 1.12 26.66
CA VAL A 48 7.34 2.16 26.96
C VAL A 48 6.82 3.00 28.12
N GLY A 49 6.81 2.41 29.29
CA GLY A 49 6.20 3.02 30.47
C GLY A 49 4.69 2.82 30.53
N SER A 50 3.97 3.71 31.27
CA SER A 50 2.54 3.55 31.53
C SER A 50 1.61 4.18 30.49
N LEU A 51 2.13 5.13 29.71
CA LEU A 51 1.37 5.95 28.77
C LEU A 51 1.72 5.71 27.32
N LEU A 52 2.80 4.97 27.02
CA LEU A 52 3.27 4.72 25.68
C LEU A 52 3.43 3.22 25.43
N GLN A 53 3.13 2.80 24.20
CA GLN A 53 3.46 1.48 23.68
C GLN A 53 4.02 1.62 22.28
N ILE A 54 4.97 0.77 21.91
CA ILE A 54 5.49 0.65 20.56
C ILE A 54 4.96 -0.65 19.99
N ARG A 55 4.53 -0.60 18.74
CA ARG A 55 4.17 -1.79 17.95
C ARG A 55 4.98 -1.81 16.66
N ALA A 56 5.44 -2.98 16.28
CA ALA A 56 6.05 -3.21 14.99
C ALA A 56 5.43 -4.47 14.38
N GLY A 57 5.22 -4.48 13.08
CA GLY A 57 4.57 -5.61 12.45
C GLY A 57 4.68 -5.63 10.94
N ALA A 58 4.06 -6.65 10.36
CA ALA A 58 3.90 -6.81 8.93
C ALA A 58 2.44 -7.08 8.60
N SER A 59 2.00 -6.57 7.45
CA SER A 59 0.66 -6.78 6.92
C SER A 59 0.75 -7.35 5.51
N TYR A 60 -0.17 -8.25 5.20
CA TYR A 60 -0.29 -8.90 3.91
C TYR A 60 -1.76 -8.99 3.49
N MET A 61 -2.10 -8.34 2.40
CA MET A 61 -3.37 -8.49 1.69
C MET A 61 -3.10 -9.31 0.43
N PRO A 62 -3.73 -10.48 0.28
CA PRO A 62 -3.63 -11.24 -0.95
C PRO A 62 -4.23 -10.46 -2.12
N GLN A 63 -3.87 -10.85 -3.33
CA GLN A 63 -4.36 -10.22 -4.53
C GLN A 63 -5.88 -10.40 -4.67
N VAL A 64 -6.60 -9.28 -4.66
CA VAL A 64 -8.05 -9.22 -4.90
C VAL A 64 -8.29 -8.57 -6.24
N GLY A 65 -9.01 -9.26 -7.13
CA GLY A 65 -9.31 -8.78 -8.48
C GLY A 65 -10.70 -8.15 -8.56
N PHE A 66 -10.76 -7.01 -9.28
CA PHE A 66 -12.01 -6.30 -9.59
C PHE A 66 -12.10 -6.13 -11.10
N PRO A 67 -13.13 -6.70 -11.77
CA PRO A 67 -13.38 -6.43 -13.18
C PRO A 67 -14.02 -5.06 -13.36
N TYR A 68 -13.62 -4.34 -14.39
CA TYR A 68 -14.18 -3.06 -14.79
C TYR A 68 -14.05 -2.89 -16.30
N THR A 69 -15.08 -2.41 -17.01
CA THR A 69 -15.05 -2.17 -18.44
C THR A 69 -15.01 -0.69 -18.72
N VAL A 70 -14.03 -0.22 -19.50
CA VAL A 70 -13.93 1.13 -20.04
C VAL A 70 -14.47 1.09 -21.45
N ASN A 71 -15.51 1.89 -21.72
CA ASN A 71 -16.15 1.89 -23.01
C ASN A 71 -15.52 2.96 -23.93
N ASN A 72 -15.54 2.67 -25.25
CA ASN A 72 -15.20 3.61 -26.31
C ASN A 72 -13.77 4.18 -26.21
N VAL A 73 -12.78 3.31 -25.94
CA VAL A 73 -11.37 3.67 -25.95
C VAL A 73 -10.89 3.83 -27.38
N HIS A 74 -10.16 4.90 -27.65
CA HIS A 74 -9.56 5.16 -28.97
C HIS A 74 -8.19 4.50 -29.08
N PHE A 75 -8.04 3.58 -30.02
CA PHE A 75 -6.78 2.95 -30.36
C PHE A 75 -6.05 3.70 -31.46
N TYR A 76 -4.75 3.41 -31.63
CA TYR A 76 -3.85 4.12 -32.54
C TYR A 76 -4.33 4.15 -34.02
N ASP A 77 -5.01 3.13 -34.49
CA ASP A 77 -5.47 2.98 -35.88
C ASP A 77 -6.88 3.51 -36.11
N ASP A 78 -7.33 4.53 -35.37
CA ASP A 78 -8.69 5.09 -35.38
C ASP A 78 -9.80 4.07 -35.11
N VAL A 79 -9.45 2.97 -34.45
CA VAL A 79 -10.39 1.95 -34.00
C VAL A 79 -10.90 2.35 -32.60
N TYR A 80 -12.20 2.26 -32.41
CA TYR A 80 -12.85 2.46 -31.12
C TYR A 80 -13.37 1.13 -30.59
N GLY A 81 -13.17 0.87 -29.32
CA GLY A 81 -13.66 -0.35 -28.70
C GLY A 81 -13.67 -0.30 -27.19
N ASP A 82 -14.35 -1.25 -26.63
CA ASP A 82 -14.37 -1.41 -25.18
C ASP A 82 -13.13 -2.15 -24.70
N VAL A 83 -12.63 -1.75 -23.53
CA VAL A 83 -11.49 -2.38 -22.87
C VAL A 83 -11.93 -2.99 -21.55
N ASP A 84 -11.87 -4.29 -21.45
CA ASP A 84 -12.12 -5.00 -20.21
C ASP A 84 -10.88 -4.95 -19.33
N LEU A 85 -10.96 -4.18 -18.25
CA LEU A 85 -9.90 -4.03 -17.27
C LEU A 85 -10.09 -5.03 -16.11
N LYS A 86 -9.06 -5.71 -15.76
CA LYS A 86 -8.96 -6.50 -14.54
C LYS A 86 -7.95 -5.83 -13.61
N ALA A 87 -8.46 -5.04 -12.69
CA ALA A 87 -7.63 -4.47 -11.62
C ALA A 87 -7.45 -5.50 -10.52
N SER A 88 -6.22 -5.70 -10.07
CA SER A 88 -5.91 -6.58 -8.96
C SER A 88 -5.06 -5.84 -7.93
N MET A 89 -5.61 -5.71 -6.71
CA MET A 89 -4.96 -5.03 -5.61
C MET A 89 -4.26 -6.04 -4.70
N ALA A 90 -3.04 -5.71 -4.28
CA ALA A 90 -2.29 -6.45 -3.27
C ALA A 90 -1.52 -5.46 -2.39
N PHE A 91 -1.52 -5.68 -1.10
CA PHE A 91 -0.78 -4.83 -0.18
C PHE A 91 0.16 -5.66 0.70
N LYS A 92 1.43 -5.27 0.71
CA LYS A 92 2.46 -5.89 1.54
C LYS A 92 3.25 -4.78 2.21
N SER A 93 3.27 -4.77 3.52
CA SER A 93 3.96 -3.73 4.26
C SER A 93 4.56 -4.22 5.56
N VAL A 94 5.56 -3.50 6.01
CA VAL A 94 5.98 -3.50 7.41
C VAL A 94 5.56 -2.18 8.04
N ASN A 95 5.26 -2.18 9.33
CA ASN A 95 4.80 -0.99 10.02
C ASN A 95 5.46 -0.85 11.39
N ALA A 96 5.59 0.41 11.82
CA ALA A 96 6.04 0.76 13.16
C ALA A 96 5.12 1.86 13.70
N MET A 97 4.57 1.64 14.88
CA MET A 97 3.55 2.47 15.50
C MET A 97 3.94 2.85 16.92
N LEU A 98 3.60 4.06 17.31
CA LEU A 98 3.67 4.55 18.68
C LEU A 98 2.25 4.88 19.14
N ASP A 99 1.80 4.21 20.20
CA ASP A 99 0.50 4.44 20.81
C ASP A 99 0.68 5.29 22.07
N PHE A 100 -0.04 6.39 22.14
CA PHE A 100 -0.13 7.27 23.31
C PHE A 100 -1.48 7.09 24.00
N PHE A 101 -1.45 6.75 25.27
CA PHE A 101 -2.61 6.60 26.14
C PHE A 101 -2.74 7.84 27.04
N PRO A 102 -3.81 8.65 26.91
CA PRO A 102 -3.99 9.85 27.76
C PRO A 102 -4.09 9.57 29.26
N GLY A 103 -4.30 8.30 29.64
CA GLY A 103 -4.37 7.89 31.03
C GLY A 103 -3.93 6.44 31.23
N ARG A 104 -3.39 6.15 32.43
CA ARG A 104 -2.87 4.81 32.77
C ARG A 104 -3.91 3.68 32.68
N LYS A 105 -5.18 4.00 32.92
CA LYS A 105 -6.30 3.03 32.91
C LYS A 105 -7.16 3.13 31.64
N THR A 106 -6.91 4.11 30.76
CA THR A 106 -7.70 4.26 29.53
C THR A 106 -7.37 3.16 28.53
N ARG A 107 -8.38 2.77 27.79
CA ARG A 107 -8.22 1.90 26.61
C ARG A 107 -8.06 2.72 25.34
N PHE A 108 -8.58 3.95 25.33
CA PHE A 108 -8.41 4.89 24.23
C PHE A 108 -6.94 5.26 24.06
N HIS A 109 -6.48 5.30 22.82
CA HIS A 109 -5.13 5.73 22.47
C HIS A 109 -5.13 6.50 21.15
N LEU A 110 -4.10 7.35 21.02
CA LEU A 110 -3.72 8.01 19.78
C LEU A 110 -2.53 7.25 19.23
N THR A 111 -2.53 6.99 17.93
CA THR A 111 -1.44 6.28 17.25
C THR A 111 -0.80 7.17 16.21
N ALA A 112 0.51 7.23 16.21
CA ALA A 112 1.31 7.78 15.11
C ALA A 112 2.32 6.74 14.65
N GLY A 113 2.62 6.69 13.37
CA GLY A 113 3.56 5.70 12.87
C GLY A 113 3.82 5.79 11.38
N VAL A 114 4.37 4.73 10.85
CA VAL A 114 4.70 4.61 9.44
C VAL A 114 4.39 3.22 8.94
N TYR A 115 3.90 3.15 7.70
CA TYR A 115 3.89 1.94 6.89
C TYR A 115 5.00 2.06 5.84
N TYR A 116 5.71 0.98 5.62
CA TYR A 116 6.72 0.88 4.59
C TYR A 116 6.43 -0.34 3.71
N SER A 117 6.21 -0.09 2.42
CA SER A 117 6.02 -1.13 1.40
C SER A 117 7.27 -1.20 0.54
N PRO A 118 8.23 -2.09 0.86
CA PRO A 118 9.49 -2.16 0.13
C PRO A 118 9.30 -2.68 -1.28
N ALA A 119 10.11 -2.16 -2.22
CA ALA A 119 10.05 -2.50 -3.64
C ALA A 119 10.23 -4.00 -3.93
N PHE A 120 10.90 -4.77 -3.06
CA PHE A 120 11.07 -6.21 -3.23
C PHE A 120 9.75 -7.00 -3.06
N PHE A 121 8.71 -6.39 -2.50
CA PHE A 121 7.38 -6.99 -2.44
C PHE A 121 6.55 -6.76 -3.72
N GLY A 122 7.13 -6.13 -4.74
CA GLY A 122 6.49 -5.85 -6.02
C GLY A 122 6.46 -4.35 -6.33
N ASN A 123 7.56 -3.79 -6.77
CA ASN A 123 7.76 -2.42 -7.31
C ASN A 123 6.99 -1.27 -6.63
N GLY A 124 6.51 -1.44 -5.40
CA GLY A 124 5.66 -0.47 -4.71
C GLY A 124 4.25 -0.35 -5.31
N ALA A 125 3.91 -1.20 -6.27
CA ALA A 125 2.60 -1.20 -6.89
C ALA A 125 1.55 -1.82 -5.95
N TRP A 126 0.48 -1.08 -5.71
CA TRP A 126 -0.67 -1.52 -4.92
C TRP A 126 -1.69 -2.27 -5.74
N ALA A 127 -1.79 -1.92 -7.04
CA ALA A 127 -2.69 -2.57 -7.96
C ALA A 127 -2.00 -2.75 -9.31
N ASN A 128 -2.22 -3.91 -9.92
CA ASN A 128 -1.92 -4.15 -11.32
C ASN A 128 -3.22 -4.12 -12.10
N VAL A 129 -3.19 -3.50 -13.26
CA VAL A 129 -4.32 -3.41 -14.17
C VAL A 129 -3.93 -4.10 -15.46
N VAL A 130 -4.74 -5.04 -15.90
CA VAL A 130 -4.60 -5.71 -17.19
C VAL A 130 -5.87 -5.45 -17.98
N GLY A 131 -5.72 -4.84 -19.15
CA GLY A 131 -6.81 -4.57 -20.08
C GLY A 131 -6.76 -5.52 -21.27
N THR A 132 -7.92 -5.96 -21.73
CA THR A 132 -8.10 -6.70 -22.99
C THR A 132 -9.20 -6.04 -23.79
N SER A 133 -9.10 -6.02 -25.11
CA SER A 133 -10.14 -5.48 -25.99
C SER A 133 -10.36 -6.43 -27.18
N GLU A 134 -11.62 -6.69 -27.47
CA GLU A 134 -12.01 -7.42 -28.67
C GLU A 134 -11.88 -6.58 -29.97
N ALA A 135 -11.68 -5.27 -29.84
CA ALA A 135 -11.50 -4.36 -30.96
C ALA A 135 -10.11 -4.49 -31.61
N ILE A 136 -9.13 -5.12 -30.95
CA ILE A 136 -7.78 -5.31 -31.51
C ILE A 136 -7.70 -6.69 -32.14
N ASP A 137 -7.41 -6.73 -33.46
CA ASP A 137 -7.20 -7.99 -34.15
C ASP A 137 -5.98 -8.73 -33.59
N PRO A 138 -6.03 -10.05 -33.42
CA PRO A 138 -4.88 -10.85 -32.99
C PRO A 138 -3.61 -10.68 -33.82
N SER A 139 -3.73 -10.30 -35.09
CA SER A 139 -2.58 -10.03 -35.97
C SER A 139 -1.82 -8.75 -35.57
N ASP A 140 -2.48 -7.84 -34.84
CA ASP A 140 -1.93 -6.53 -34.45
C ASP A 140 -1.42 -6.51 -33.00
N TYR A 141 -1.43 -7.65 -32.31
CA TYR A 141 -0.88 -7.77 -30.97
C TYR A 141 0.61 -7.40 -30.95
N GLY A 142 1.01 -6.60 -29.96
CA GLY A 142 2.37 -6.08 -29.84
C GLY A 142 2.64 -4.81 -30.65
N THR A 143 1.81 -4.47 -31.64
CA THR A 143 1.95 -3.30 -32.52
C THR A 143 0.85 -2.28 -32.33
N SER A 144 -0.39 -2.71 -32.15
CA SER A 144 -1.52 -1.83 -31.84
C SER A 144 -1.63 -1.53 -30.35
N GLY A 145 -2.16 -0.37 -30.03
CA GLY A 145 -2.29 0.08 -28.65
C GLY A 145 -2.93 1.46 -28.55
N ILE A 146 -2.85 2.05 -27.38
CA ILE A 146 -3.38 3.38 -27.04
C ILE A 146 -2.27 4.42 -26.93
N MET A 147 -2.56 5.64 -27.40
CA MET A 147 -1.66 6.77 -27.26
C MET A 147 -1.95 7.52 -25.97
N ILE A 148 -0.92 7.72 -25.14
CA ILE A 148 -0.97 8.58 -23.95
C ILE A 148 0.10 9.66 -24.12
N GLY A 149 -0.34 10.85 -24.52
CA GLY A 149 0.57 11.92 -24.91
C GLY A 149 1.44 11.53 -26.10
N ASN A 150 2.76 11.41 -25.91
CA ASN A 150 3.71 10.98 -26.94
C ASN A 150 4.16 9.50 -26.77
N VAL A 151 3.53 8.77 -25.87
CA VAL A 151 3.91 7.38 -25.58
C VAL A 151 2.81 6.44 -26.06
N MET A 152 3.20 5.52 -26.90
CA MET A 152 2.36 4.44 -27.40
C MET A 152 2.44 3.26 -26.43
N VAL A 153 1.32 2.95 -25.80
CA VAL A 153 1.16 1.79 -24.92
C VAL A 153 0.66 0.63 -25.78
N THR A 154 1.57 -0.24 -26.15
CA THR A 154 1.25 -1.40 -26.99
C THR A 154 0.73 -2.57 -26.15
N THR A 155 -0.13 -3.37 -26.76
CA THR A 155 -0.48 -4.68 -26.21
C THR A 155 0.72 -5.62 -26.14
N ASP A 156 0.67 -6.60 -25.26
CA ASP A 156 1.61 -7.71 -25.29
C ASP A 156 1.23 -8.76 -26.38
N GLU A 157 2.02 -9.83 -26.52
CA GLU A 157 1.77 -10.92 -27.47
C GLU A 157 0.43 -11.65 -27.25
N GLN A 158 -0.23 -11.41 -26.13
CA GLN A 158 -1.55 -11.95 -25.79
C GLN A 158 -2.66 -10.88 -25.89
N GLY A 159 -2.38 -9.73 -26.51
CA GLY A 159 -3.34 -8.65 -26.69
C GLY A 159 -3.69 -7.89 -25.41
N ARG A 160 -2.86 -7.95 -24.36
CA ARG A 160 -3.14 -7.32 -23.06
C ARG A 160 -2.41 -5.99 -22.92
N LEU A 161 -3.17 -4.97 -22.52
CA LEU A 161 -2.63 -3.70 -22.05
C LEU A 161 -2.30 -3.83 -20.56
N LYS A 162 -1.13 -3.34 -20.15
CA LYS A 162 -0.66 -3.42 -18.76
C LYS A 162 -0.48 -2.05 -18.15
N GLY A 163 -1.02 -1.89 -16.97
CA GLY A 163 -0.83 -0.71 -16.14
C GLY A 163 -0.72 -1.10 -14.67
N TYR A 164 -0.35 -0.14 -13.85
CA TYR A 164 -0.29 -0.33 -12.42
C TYR A 164 -0.62 0.97 -11.68
N ALA A 165 -1.17 0.83 -10.48
CA ALA A 165 -1.32 1.94 -9.57
C ALA A 165 -0.27 1.82 -8.46
N ALA A 166 0.40 2.93 -8.18
CA ALA A 166 1.45 2.99 -7.17
C ALA A 166 1.32 4.25 -6.31
N THR A 167 1.91 4.22 -5.14
CA THR A 167 2.07 5.34 -4.23
C THR A 167 3.49 5.36 -3.67
N LYS A 168 3.79 6.32 -2.79
CA LYS A 168 5.08 6.37 -2.09
C LYS A 168 5.28 5.10 -1.25
N GLN A 169 6.52 4.63 -1.14
CA GLN A 169 6.85 3.44 -0.36
C GLN A 169 6.69 3.66 1.16
N LEU A 170 6.94 4.87 1.62
CA LEU A 170 6.82 5.27 3.03
C LEU A 170 5.56 6.10 3.22
N LEU A 171 4.63 5.59 4.02
CA LEU A 171 3.34 6.19 4.29
C LEU A 171 3.25 6.56 5.77
N PRO A 172 3.32 7.84 6.12
CA PRO A 172 3.00 8.31 7.47
C PRO A 172 1.57 7.92 7.85
N TYR A 173 1.39 7.47 9.09
CA TYR A 173 0.11 7.04 9.63
C TYR A 173 -0.23 7.82 10.89
N VAL A 174 -1.50 8.20 11.00
CA VAL A 174 -2.10 8.71 12.22
C VAL A 174 -3.45 8.05 12.46
N GLY A 175 -3.78 7.80 13.73
CA GLY A 175 -5.02 7.13 14.05
C GLY A 175 -5.42 7.26 15.52
N ILE A 176 -6.58 6.73 15.79
CA ILE A 176 -7.15 6.57 17.14
C ILE A 176 -7.51 5.09 17.32
N GLY A 177 -7.55 4.65 18.56
CA GLY A 177 -7.92 3.28 18.79
C GLY A 177 -8.40 3.01 20.21
N SER A 178 -8.75 1.76 20.42
CA SER A 178 -9.20 1.23 21.69
C SER A 178 -8.57 -0.12 21.98
N GLY A 179 -8.12 -0.31 23.19
CA GLY A 179 -7.40 -1.50 23.64
C GLY A 179 -5.93 -1.21 23.94
N ARG A 180 -5.20 -2.24 24.31
CA ARG A 180 -3.75 -2.17 24.56
C ARG A 180 -3.11 -3.41 23.95
N ALA A 181 -2.03 -3.22 23.19
CA ALA A 181 -1.24 -4.33 22.67
C ALA A 181 -0.60 -5.14 23.82
N VAL A 182 -0.12 -4.45 24.85
CA VAL A 182 0.39 -5.10 26.05
C VAL A 182 -0.48 -4.75 27.24
N SER A 183 -1.09 -5.77 27.84
CA SER A 183 -1.89 -5.61 29.05
C SER A 183 -1.14 -6.14 30.26
N ASN A 184 -1.08 -5.35 31.33
CA ASN A 184 -0.45 -5.76 32.59
C ASN A 184 -1.24 -6.82 33.35
N TYR A 185 -2.54 -6.96 33.05
CA TYR A 185 -3.46 -7.77 33.86
C TYR A 185 -4.04 -8.96 33.10
N ARG A 186 -3.92 -9.01 31.76
CA ARG A 186 -4.55 -10.03 30.93
C ARG A 186 -3.52 -10.72 30.03
N ALA A 187 -3.62 -12.02 29.92
CA ALA A 187 -2.81 -12.79 28.97
C ALA A 187 -3.19 -12.52 27.51
N VAL A 188 -4.48 -12.21 27.27
CA VAL A 188 -5.00 -11.86 25.94
C VAL A 188 -5.62 -10.47 26.00
N SER A 189 -5.29 -9.64 25.03
CA SER A 189 -5.84 -8.30 24.86
C SER A 189 -6.32 -8.09 23.44
N PHE A 190 -7.34 -7.26 23.31
CA PHE A 190 -7.92 -6.87 22.03
C PHE A 190 -7.56 -5.41 21.74
N LEU A 191 -7.24 -5.12 20.49
CA LEU A 191 -6.90 -3.79 20.01
C LEU A 191 -7.66 -3.50 18.72
N PHE A 192 -8.26 -2.33 18.67
CA PHE A 192 -8.91 -1.77 17.49
C PHE A 192 -8.25 -0.45 17.13
N ASP A 193 -7.85 -0.28 15.89
CA ASP A 193 -7.28 0.93 15.32
C ASP A 193 -8.15 1.44 14.17
N LEU A 194 -8.36 2.74 14.13
CA LEU A 194 -8.94 3.47 13.02
C LEU A 194 -8.07 4.69 12.71
N GLY A 195 -7.59 4.80 11.50
CA GLY A 195 -6.72 5.90 11.13
C GLY A 195 -6.56 6.04 9.62
N ALA A 196 -5.56 6.80 9.22
CA ALA A 196 -5.27 7.04 7.82
C ALA A 196 -3.76 7.11 7.56
N CYS A 197 -3.35 6.57 6.42
CA CYS A 197 -2.02 6.77 5.86
C CYS A 197 -2.05 7.95 4.89
N TYR A 198 -1.07 8.83 4.99
CA TYR A 198 -0.89 9.91 4.03
C TYR A 198 -0.13 9.39 2.81
N LEU A 199 -0.76 9.46 1.64
CA LEU A 199 -0.23 8.98 0.35
C LEU A 199 0.68 10.00 -0.33
N GLY A 200 0.64 11.25 0.10
CA GLY A 200 1.25 12.41 -0.55
C GLY A 200 0.23 13.17 -1.39
N ASP A 201 0.68 14.30 -1.95
CA ASP A 201 -0.21 15.21 -2.69
C ASP A 201 -0.72 14.61 -4.02
N GLU A 202 -0.02 13.59 -4.52
CA GLU A 202 -0.38 12.91 -5.76
C GLU A 202 -1.33 11.71 -5.56
N GLY A 203 -1.63 11.35 -4.31
CA GLY A 203 -2.49 10.22 -3.98
C GLY A 203 -2.02 8.89 -4.59
N PHE A 204 -2.95 8.13 -5.19
CA PHE A 204 -2.63 6.98 -6.04
C PHE A 204 -2.33 7.46 -7.46
N GLY A 205 -1.12 7.19 -7.97
CA GLY A 205 -0.78 7.40 -9.37
C GLY A 205 -1.09 6.15 -10.19
N ALA A 206 -1.78 6.32 -11.32
CA ALA A 206 -1.90 5.28 -12.34
C ALA A 206 -0.76 5.43 -13.35
N TYR A 207 -0.10 4.35 -13.68
CA TYR A 207 1.07 4.32 -14.56
C TYR A 207 0.95 3.19 -15.58
N THR A 208 1.51 3.43 -16.75
CA THR A 208 1.70 2.40 -17.77
C THR A 208 3.05 2.56 -18.44
N GLU A 209 3.55 1.52 -19.05
CA GLU A 209 4.80 1.53 -19.80
C GLU A 209 4.49 1.48 -21.30
N GLY A 210 5.18 2.29 -22.06
CA GLY A 210 5.04 2.34 -23.51
C GLY A 210 6.32 2.76 -24.21
N ILE A 211 6.24 2.94 -25.52
CA ILE A 211 7.34 3.40 -26.36
C ILE A 211 7.06 4.85 -26.76
N ASN A 212 7.97 5.75 -26.45
CA ASN A 212 7.88 7.12 -26.91
C ASN A 212 8.12 7.17 -28.42
N VAL A 213 7.11 7.62 -29.17
CA VAL A 213 7.15 7.63 -30.64
C VAL A 213 8.17 8.60 -31.23
N ARG A 214 8.69 9.56 -30.44
CA ARG A 214 9.67 10.54 -30.89
C ARG A 214 11.11 10.02 -30.84
N ASN A 215 11.44 9.21 -29.84
CA ASN A 215 12.82 8.75 -29.60
C ASN A 215 12.97 7.22 -29.61
N GLY A 216 11.88 6.46 -29.69
CA GLY A 216 11.88 5.00 -29.68
C GLY A 216 12.24 4.36 -28.33
N GLN A 217 12.30 5.14 -27.25
CA GLN A 217 12.68 4.64 -25.92
C GLN A 217 11.45 4.21 -25.12
N ARG A 218 11.63 3.20 -24.26
CA ARG A 218 10.62 2.84 -23.26
C ARG A 218 10.54 3.90 -22.18
N GLU A 219 9.33 4.38 -21.94
CA GLU A 219 9.03 5.35 -20.91
C GLU A 219 7.84 4.89 -20.08
N THR A 220 7.88 5.21 -18.80
CA THR A 220 6.73 5.07 -17.90
C THR A 220 5.95 6.37 -17.91
N VAL A 221 4.69 6.30 -18.27
CA VAL A 221 3.78 7.44 -18.32
C VAL A 221 2.76 7.33 -17.21
N ARG A 222 2.49 8.45 -16.56
CA ARG A 222 1.37 8.60 -15.66
C ARG A 222 0.11 8.84 -16.49
N VAL A 223 -0.89 7.99 -16.27
CA VAL A 223 -2.22 8.17 -16.85
C VAL A 223 -2.93 9.27 -16.07
N THR A 224 -3.42 10.29 -16.79
CA THR A 224 -4.16 11.40 -16.22
C THR A 224 -5.61 11.37 -16.71
N SER A 225 -6.49 12.14 -16.07
CA SER A 225 -7.89 12.24 -16.50
C SER A 225 -8.08 12.86 -17.87
N THR A 226 -7.06 13.56 -18.38
CA THR A 226 -7.07 14.13 -19.75
C THR A 226 -6.84 13.05 -20.82
N ASP A 227 -6.28 11.91 -20.45
CA ASP A 227 -5.98 10.82 -21.36
C ASP A 227 -7.16 9.84 -21.53
N VAL A 228 -8.24 10.04 -20.78
CA VAL A 228 -9.42 9.16 -20.74
C VAL A 228 -10.69 9.97 -21.04
N GLU A 229 -11.59 9.41 -21.82
CA GLU A 229 -12.85 10.11 -22.18
C GLU A 229 -13.84 10.26 -21.01
N ASN A 230 -14.71 11.23 -21.13
CA ASN A 230 -15.57 11.94 -20.15
C ASN A 230 -16.19 11.15 -18.99
N ARG A 231 -16.46 9.86 -19.10
CA ARG A 231 -17.18 9.10 -18.05
C ARG A 231 -16.28 8.56 -16.96
N ASP A 232 -15.05 8.20 -17.33
CA ASP A 232 -14.10 7.53 -16.44
C ASP A 232 -13.10 8.50 -15.81
N ARG A 233 -13.07 9.76 -16.26
CA ARG A 233 -12.27 10.85 -15.68
C ARG A 233 -12.49 10.99 -14.18
N GLY A 234 -13.74 10.88 -13.73
CA GLY A 234 -14.09 11.05 -12.33
C GLY A 234 -13.45 10.03 -11.39
N LEU A 235 -13.21 8.79 -11.82
CA LEU A 235 -12.55 7.77 -11.00
C LEU A 235 -11.05 8.03 -10.88
N ILE A 236 -10.40 8.43 -11.97
CA ILE A 236 -8.96 8.75 -11.97
C ILE A 236 -8.72 10.00 -11.15
N ASP A 237 -9.53 11.06 -11.35
CA ASP A 237 -9.43 12.29 -10.58
C ASP A 237 -9.72 12.05 -9.10
N LEU A 238 -10.72 11.22 -8.79
CA LEU A 238 -11.03 10.85 -7.41
C LEU A 238 -9.85 10.09 -6.77
N ALA A 239 -9.28 9.08 -7.44
CA ALA A 239 -8.14 8.33 -6.92
C ALA A 239 -6.90 9.22 -6.73
N ALA A 240 -6.65 10.14 -7.66
CA ALA A 240 -5.55 11.11 -7.58
C ALA A 240 -5.79 12.20 -6.53
N SER A 241 -7.06 12.56 -6.26
CA SER A 241 -7.41 13.62 -5.32
C SER A 241 -7.50 13.17 -3.87
N ILE A 242 -7.50 11.86 -3.58
CA ILE A 242 -7.54 11.35 -2.21
C ILE A 242 -6.11 11.19 -1.67
N PRO A 243 -5.60 12.15 -0.86
CA PRO A 243 -4.24 12.10 -0.34
C PRO A 243 -4.08 11.13 0.83
N VAL A 244 -5.17 10.46 1.24
CA VAL A 244 -5.18 9.60 2.43
C VAL A 244 -5.85 8.26 2.14
N MET A 245 -5.26 7.19 2.67
CA MET A 245 -5.84 5.84 2.66
C MET A 245 -6.35 5.50 4.06
N PRO A 246 -7.65 5.24 4.23
CA PRO A 246 -8.19 4.82 5.52
C PRO A 246 -7.66 3.43 5.88
N ILE A 247 -7.31 3.25 7.14
CA ILE A 247 -6.90 1.97 7.72
C ILE A 247 -7.80 1.67 8.91
N MET A 248 -8.43 0.51 8.87
CA MET A 248 -9.16 -0.04 10.02
C MET A 248 -8.59 -1.43 10.30
N LYS A 249 -8.20 -1.67 11.53
CA LYS A 249 -7.53 -2.90 11.95
C LYS A 249 -8.05 -3.41 13.28
N PHE A 250 -8.26 -4.72 13.36
CA PHE A 250 -8.56 -5.46 14.59
C PHE A 250 -7.41 -6.41 14.87
N SER A 251 -6.93 -6.45 16.11
CA SER A 251 -5.82 -7.32 16.51
C SER A 251 -6.08 -7.96 17.87
N LEU A 252 -5.67 -9.20 17.99
CA LEU A 252 -5.59 -9.95 19.24
C LEU A 252 -4.12 -10.09 19.63
N PHE A 253 -3.79 -9.67 20.83
CA PHE A 253 -2.44 -9.75 21.36
C PHE A 253 -2.37 -10.75 22.50
N PHE A 254 -1.35 -11.59 22.47
CA PHE A 254 -1.02 -12.59 23.47
C PHE A 254 0.23 -12.15 24.18
N ARG A 255 0.14 -11.93 25.49
CA ARG A 255 1.30 -11.59 26.31
C ARG A 255 2.22 -12.80 26.42
N LEU A 256 3.50 -12.63 26.10
CA LEU A 256 4.49 -13.72 26.11
C LEU A 256 5.15 -13.88 27.48
N PHE A 257 5.33 -12.75 28.19
CA PHE A 257 5.96 -12.73 29.53
C PHE A 257 5.27 -11.71 30.43
#